data_443e427aab0cbfc1f92c8820f09d6101
#
_entry.id   443e427aab0cbfc1f92c8820f09d6101
#
_cell.length_a   1.000
_cell.length_b   1.000
_cell.length_c   1.000
_cell.angle_alpha   90.00
_cell.angle_beta   90.00
_cell.angle_gamma   90.00
#
_symmetry.space_group_name_H-M   'P 1'
#
loop_
_entity.id
_entity.type
_entity.pdbx_description
1 polymer ?
#
loop_
_entity_poly.entity_id
_entity_poly.type
_entity_poly.pdbx_seq_one_letter_code
_entity_poly.pdbx_strand_id
1 'polypeptide(L)'
;MKEANPHLSDEVARHLTLHGTNWNADRSLSWKFDNYVRSMPPYGHNIEEQRAIYAEITCPVLLFWGVESWLPDPETDERASAIKNHRLVKVPGAGHWVHHDRLDLFLEESTRFLLEP
;
A
#
# COMPACT_ATOMS: atom_id res chain seq x y z
N MET A 1 -6.00 -14.52 -5.76
CA MET A 1 -5.09 -13.73 -4.89
C MET A 1 -3.71 -13.58 -5.52
N LYS A 2 -2.93 -14.64 -5.74
CA LYS A 2 -1.58 -14.58 -6.36
C LYS A 2 -1.56 -14.07 -7.80
N GLU A 3 -2.60 -14.29 -8.58
CA GLU A 3 -2.74 -13.71 -9.93
C GLU A 3 -2.77 -12.17 -9.91
N ALA A 4 -3.36 -11.58 -8.87
CA ALA A 4 -3.40 -10.13 -8.70
C ALA A 4 -2.15 -9.56 -8.01
N ASN A 5 -1.41 -10.39 -7.26
CA ASN A 5 -0.13 -10.03 -6.66
C ASN A 5 0.82 -11.23 -6.69
N PRO A 6 1.68 -11.34 -7.72
CA PRO A 6 2.60 -12.47 -7.88
C PRO A 6 3.72 -12.52 -6.84
N HIS A 7 3.95 -11.43 -6.10
CA HIS A 7 4.99 -11.36 -5.05
C HIS A 7 4.58 -12.06 -3.74
N LEU A 8 3.29 -12.36 -3.55
CA LEU A 8 2.81 -13.04 -2.36
C LEU A 8 3.38 -14.45 -2.24
N SER A 9 3.89 -14.82 -1.06
CA SER A 9 4.12 -16.21 -0.70
C SER A 9 2.80 -17.00 -0.66
N ASP A 10 2.87 -18.33 -0.81
CA ASP A 10 1.66 -19.18 -0.72
C ASP A 10 1.02 -19.08 0.66
N GLU A 11 1.83 -18.96 1.71
CA GLU A 11 1.37 -18.80 3.09
C GLU A 11 0.58 -17.50 3.27
N VAL A 12 1.13 -16.37 2.85
CA VAL A 12 0.47 -15.05 2.95
C VAL A 12 -0.79 -15.03 2.07
N ALA A 13 -0.74 -15.55 0.85
CA ALA A 13 -1.90 -15.64 -0.02
C ALA A 13 -3.04 -16.45 0.61
N ARG A 14 -2.72 -17.58 1.25
CA ARG A 14 -3.68 -18.41 1.98
C ARG A 14 -4.24 -17.67 3.19
N HIS A 15 -3.39 -17.04 3.99
CA HIS A 15 -3.81 -16.25 5.16
C HIS A 15 -4.79 -15.16 4.76
N LEU A 16 -4.43 -14.33 3.78
CA LEU A 16 -5.29 -13.24 3.29
C LEU A 16 -6.62 -13.75 2.72
N THR A 17 -6.61 -14.88 2.04
CA THR A 17 -7.84 -15.48 1.50
C THR A 17 -8.75 -15.95 2.63
N LEU A 18 -8.24 -16.69 3.61
CA LEU A 18 -9.03 -17.22 4.72
C LEU A 18 -9.65 -16.11 5.57
N HIS A 19 -8.89 -15.05 5.85
CA HIS A 19 -9.36 -13.94 6.69
C HIS A 19 -10.15 -12.87 5.91
N GLY A 20 -9.92 -12.75 4.60
CA GLY A 20 -10.59 -11.80 3.72
C GLY A 20 -11.92 -12.28 3.14
N THR A 21 -12.33 -13.53 3.38
CA THR A 21 -13.55 -14.11 2.82
C THR A 21 -14.53 -14.59 3.88
N ASN A 22 -15.80 -14.71 3.50
CA ASN A 22 -16.88 -15.36 4.24
C ASN A 22 -17.26 -16.66 3.53
N TRP A 23 -17.59 -17.70 4.32
CA TRP A 23 -18.24 -18.90 3.81
C TRP A 23 -19.74 -18.64 3.59
N ASN A 24 -20.23 -18.96 2.42
CA ASN A 24 -21.65 -18.94 2.09
C ASN A 24 -22.32 -20.29 2.43
N ALA A 25 -23.64 -20.31 2.49
CA ALA A 25 -24.42 -21.51 2.78
C ALA A 25 -24.21 -22.65 1.74
N ASP A 26 -23.91 -22.31 0.51
CA ASP A 26 -23.62 -23.23 -0.59
C ASP A 26 -22.15 -23.69 -0.65
N ARG A 27 -21.37 -23.38 0.40
CA ARG A 27 -19.92 -23.64 0.51
C ARG A 27 -19.04 -22.87 -0.46
N SER A 28 -19.56 -21.86 -1.14
CA SER A 28 -18.73 -20.91 -1.89
C SER A 28 -18.10 -19.88 -0.94
N LEU A 29 -17.14 -19.10 -1.45
CA LEU A 29 -16.52 -18.00 -0.74
C LEU A 29 -16.89 -16.67 -1.36
N SER A 30 -17.19 -15.68 -0.54
CA SER A 30 -17.35 -14.30 -0.95
C SER A 30 -16.37 -13.41 -0.22
N TRP A 31 -15.87 -12.37 -0.89
CA TRP A 31 -15.02 -11.37 -0.24
C TRP A 31 -15.79 -10.61 0.82
N LYS A 32 -15.12 -10.26 1.92
CA LYS A 32 -15.67 -9.41 2.98
C LYS A 32 -15.81 -7.95 2.59
N PHE A 33 -14.99 -7.49 1.64
CA PHE A 33 -15.06 -6.12 1.19
C PHE A 33 -16.19 -5.91 0.16
N ASP A 34 -16.73 -4.70 0.15
CA ASP A 34 -17.72 -4.28 -0.85
C ASP A 34 -17.02 -4.01 -2.20
N ASN A 35 -17.57 -4.56 -3.28
CA ASN A 35 -17.02 -4.33 -4.63
C ASN A 35 -17.05 -2.86 -5.07
N TYR A 36 -17.89 -2.03 -4.47
CA TYR A 36 -17.93 -0.58 -4.72
C TYR A 36 -16.65 0.16 -4.31
N VAL A 37 -15.80 -0.42 -3.44
CA VAL A 37 -14.49 0.19 -3.10
C VAL A 37 -13.56 0.32 -4.32
N ARG A 38 -13.85 -0.38 -5.41
CA ARG A 38 -13.11 -0.30 -6.68
C ARG A 38 -13.66 0.75 -7.64
N SER A 39 -14.77 1.39 -7.28
CA SER A 39 -15.36 2.45 -8.09
C SER A 39 -14.54 3.72 -7.97
N MET A 40 -14.32 4.39 -9.09
CA MET A 40 -13.68 5.70 -9.08
C MET A 40 -14.61 6.72 -8.38
N PRO A 41 -14.05 7.65 -7.59
CA PRO A 41 -14.86 8.68 -6.97
C PRO A 41 -15.56 9.55 -8.04
N PRO A 42 -16.83 9.93 -7.82
CA PRO A 42 -17.64 10.61 -8.83
C PRO A 42 -17.13 12.01 -9.19
N TYR A 43 -16.32 12.63 -8.33
CA TYR A 43 -15.77 13.97 -8.52
C TYR A 43 -14.35 13.99 -9.09
N GLY A 44 -13.81 12.81 -9.46
CA GLY A 44 -12.43 12.70 -9.91
C GLY A 44 -11.42 12.91 -8.78
N HIS A 45 -10.16 13.11 -9.18
CA HIS A 45 -9.04 13.32 -8.29
C HIS A 45 -8.35 14.62 -8.61
N ASN A 46 -8.41 15.59 -7.69
CA ASN A 46 -7.73 16.88 -7.85
C ASN A 46 -6.31 16.79 -7.28
N ILE A 47 -5.33 16.70 -8.15
CA ILE A 47 -3.92 16.57 -7.77
C ILE A 47 -3.40 17.82 -7.04
N GLU A 48 -3.88 19.02 -7.41
CA GLU A 48 -3.44 20.26 -6.76
C GLU A 48 -3.95 20.35 -5.33
N GLU A 49 -5.21 20.00 -5.08
CA GLU A 49 -5.76 19.92 -3.74
C GLU A 49 -5.04 18.85 -2.89
N GLN A 50 -4.73 17.71 -3.47
CA GLN A 50 -3.96 16.65 -2.78
C GLN A 50 -2.57 17.16 -2.39
N ARG A 51 -1.86 17.84 -3.29
CA ARG A 51 -0.55 18.42 -2.99
C ARG A 51 -0.63 19.49 -1.90
N ALA A 52 -1.67 20.32 -1.92
CA ALA A 52 -1.89 21.31 -0.88
C ALA A 52 -2.10 20.66 0.48
N ILE A 53 -2.90 19.58 0.56
CA ILE A 53 -3.10 18.81 1.78
C ILE A 53 -1.79 18.18 2.27
N TYR A 54 -1.00 17.59 1.37
CA TYR A 54 0.29 17.00 1.72
C TYR A 54 1.29 18.02 2.23
N ALA A 55 1.27 19.24 1.71
CA ALA A 55 2.14 20.35 2.14
C ALA A 55 1.88 20.80 3.59
N GLU A 56 0.67 20.55 4.13
CA GLU A 56 0.30 20.86 5.52
C GLU A 56 0.77 19.79 6.51
N ILE A 57 1.30 18.65 6.04
CA ILE A 57 1.85 17.61 6.91
C ILE A 57 3.19 18.09 7.46
N THR A 58 3.24 18.32 8.75
CA THR A 58 4.44 18.83 9.46
C THR A 58 5.21 17.76 10.21
N CYS A 59 4.55 16.65 10.58
CA CYS A 59 5.23 15.53 11.24
C CYS A 59 6.15 14.79 10.27
N PRO A 60 7.14 14.04 10.77
CA PRO A 60 7.93 13.12 9.96
C PRO A 60 7.02 12.06 9.32
N VAL A 61 7.30 11.72 8.06
CA VAL A 61 6.56 10.72 7.29
C VAL A 61 7.51 9.68 6.73
N LEU A 62 7.18 8.40 6.93
CA LEU A 62 7.87 7.30 6.28
C LEU A 62 7.01 6.79 5.13
N LEU A 63 7.57 6.83 3.93
CA LEU A 63 6.95 6.32 2.71
C LEU A 63 7.64 5.04 2.29
N PHE A 64 6.84 4.04 1.89
CA PHE A 64 7.34 2.83 1.24
C PHE A 64 6.85 2.77 -0.20
N TRP A 65 7.73 2.39 -1.10
CA TRP A 65 7.39 2.11 -2.48
C TRP A 65 8.07 0.83 -2.95
N GLY A 66 7.25 -0.14 -3.40
CA GLY A 66 7.76 -1.35 -4.02
C GLY A 66 8.21 -1.06 -5.45
N VAL A 67 9.44 -1.42 -5.75
CA VAL A 67 10.07 -1.12 -7.06
C VAL A 67 9.30 -1.75 -8.22
N GLU A 68 8.59 -2.85 -7.97
CA GLU A 68 7.77 -3.58 -8.94
C GLU A 68 6.27 -3.23 -8.83
N SER A 69 5.97 -2.10 -8.16
CA SER A 69 4.61 -1.58 -8.07
C SER A 69 4.10 -1.12 -9.44
N TRP A 70 2.80 -1.31 -9.65
CA TRP A 70 2.10 -0.75 -10.81
C TRP A 70 1.91 0.78 -10.76
N LEU A 71 2.10 1.40 -9.57
CA LEU A 71 2.17 2.85 -9.45
C LEU A 71 3.58 3.35 -9.79
N PRO A 72 3.70 4.51 -10.43
CA PRO A 72 4.98 5.15 -10.67
C PRO A 72 5.77 5.42 -9.39
N ASP A 73 7.08 5.56 -9.52
CA ASP A 73 7.94 6.00 -8.42
C ASP A 73 7.48 7.38 -7.92
N PRO A 74 7.17 7.51 -6.61
CA PRO A 74 6.64 8.75 -6.05
C PRO A 74 7.61 9.94 -6.09
N GLU A 75 8.88 9.72 -6.38
CA GLU A 75 9.82 10.82 -6.65
C GLU A 75 9.68 11.35 -8.09
N THR A 76 9.27 10.51 -9.03
CA THR A 76 9.16 10.91 -10.44
C THR A 76 7.89 11.69 -10.76
N ASP A 77 6.84 11.53 -9.97
CA ASP A 77 5.55 12.21 -10.16
C ASP A 77 5.25 13.25 -9.08
N GLU A 78 6.28 13.66 -8.34
CA GLU A 78 6.25 14.71 -7.33
C GLU A 78 5.34 14.43 -6.11
N ARG A 79 4.77 13.24 -5.96
CA ARG A 79 3.95 12.89 -4.79
C ARG A 79 4.76 12.90 -3.49
N ALA A 80 5.99 12.39 -3.54
CA ALA A 80 6.88 12.41 -2.39
C ALA A 80 7.29 13.84 -2.02
N SER A 81 7.68 14.65 -3.00
CA SER A 81 8.17 16.02 -2.76
C SER A 81 7.10 16.96 -2.19
N ALA A 82 5.81 16.64 -2.35
CA ALA A 82 4.73 17.40 -1.74
C ALA A 82 4.73 17.29 -0.19
N ILE A 83 5.34 16.23 0.37
CA ILE A 83 5.48 16.03 1.81
C ILE A 83 6.88 16.49 2.23
N LYS A 84 6.99 17.66 2.87
CA LYS A 84 8.28 18.33 3.15
C LYS A 84 9.23 17.52 4.04
N ASN A 85 8.69 16.79 5.01
CA ASN A 85 9.48 16.02 5.98
C ASN A 85 9.21 14.52 5.77
N HIS A 86 9.74 13.97 4.67
CA HIS A 86 9.56 12.55 4.37
C HIS A 86 10.89 11.80 4.19
N ARG A 87 10.83 10.52 4.48
CA ARG A 87 11.86 9.54 4.10
C ARG A 87 11.19 8.48 3.22
N LEU A 88 11.71 8.27 2.01
CA LEU A 88 11.24 7.25 1.09
C LEU A 88 12.14 6.01 1.15
N VAL A 89 11.55 4.85 1.37
CA VAL A 89 12.19 3.53 1.28
C VAL A 89 11.70 2.84 0.01
N LYS A 90 12.62 2.67 -0.95
CA LYS A 90 12.37 1.90 -2.17
C LYS A 90 12.69 0.44 -1.91
N VAL A 91 11.73 -0.45 -2.12
CA VAL A 91 11.82 -1.86 -1.73
C VAL A 91 11.91 -2.75 -2.97
N PRO A 92 13.11 -3.27 -3.29
CA PRO A 92 13.27 -4.24 -4.38
C PRO A 92 12.56 -5.56 -4.06
N GLY A 93 12.03 -6.21 -5.10
CA GLY A 93 11.31 -7.47 -4.96
C GLY A 93 9.94 -7.35 -4.29
N ALA A 94 9.40 -6.13 -4.24
CA ALA A 94 8.06 -5.87 -3.74
C ALA A 94 7.20 -5.16 -4.78
N GLY A 95 5.95 -5.57 -4.88
CA GLY A 95 4.91 -4.88 -5.62
C GLY A 95 4.27 -3.76 -4.79
N HIS A 96 3.00 -3.51 -5.04
CA HIS A 96 2.30 -2.39 -4.40
C HIS A 96 2.06 -2.58 -2.89
N TRP A 97 1.93 -3.81 -2.43
CA TRP A 97 1.66 -4.14 -1.03
C TRP A 97 2.94 -4.56 -0.30
N VAL A 98 3.86 -3.63 -0.13
CA VAL A 98 5.20 -3.84 0.45
C VAL A 98 5.17 -4.65 1.74
N HIS A 99 4.21 -4.37 2.63
CA HIS A 99 4.04 -5.06 3.91
C HIS A 99 3.60 -6.54 3.78
N HIS A 100 3.07 -6.94 2.63
CA HIS A 100 2.78 -8.34 2.32
C HIS A 100 3.96 -9.04 1.64
N ASP A 101 4.69 -8.30 0.81
CA ASP A 101 5.73 -8.87 -0.05
C ASP A 101 7.09 -8.93 0.67
N ARG A 102 7.38 -7.93 1.51
CA ARG A 102 8.63 -7.78 2.27
C ARG A 102 8.36 -7.31 3.71
N LEU A 103 7.65 -8.16 4.46
CA LEU A 103 7.25 -7.87 5.84
C LEU A 103 8.43 -7.60 6.77
N ASP A 104 9.50 -8.35 6.61
CA ASP A 104 10.74 -8.21 7.36
C ASP A 104 11.31 -6.79 7.28
N LEU A 105 11.52 -6.30 6.07
CA LEU A 105 12.05 -4.97 5.82
C LEU A 105 11.04 -3.89 6.23
N PHE A 106 9.75 -4.11 5.95
CA PHE A 106 8.71 -3.17 6.37
C PHE A 106 8.69 -2.96 7.89
N LEU A 107 8.77 -4.04 8.67
CA LEU A 107 8.80 -3.97 10.13
C LEU A 107 10.10 -3.34 10.64
N GLU A 108 11.26 -3.69 10.09
CA GLU A 108 12.55 -3.12 10.45
C GLU A 108 12.55 -1.60 10.28
N GLU A 109 12.22 -1.12 9.09
CA GLU A 109 12.25 0.30 8.76
C GLU A 109 11.17 1.10 9.52
N SER A 110 9.98 0.51 9.70
CA SER A 110 8.92 1.14 10.49
C SER A 110 9.30 1.25 11.97
N THR A 111 9.89 0.20 12.54
CA THR A 111 10.34 0.19 13.94
C THR A 111 11.46 1.21 14.15
N ARG A 112 12.45 1.25 13.25
CA ARG A 112 13.51 2.24 13.29
C ARG A 112 12.96 3.66 13.25
N PHE A 113 12.04 3.94 12.32
CA PHE A 113 11.44 5.26 12.16
C PHE A 113 10.65 5.72 13.39
N LEU A 114 9.95 4.80 14.05
CA LEU A 114 9.13 5.13 15.23
C LEU A 114 9.92 5.28 16.53
N LEU A 115 11.06 4.59 16.64
CA LEU A 115 11.86 4.55 17.87
C LEU A 115 13.10 5.46 17.80
N GLU A 116 13.54 5.86 16.61
CA GLU A 116 14.72 6.71 16.39
C GLU A 116 14.27 7.99 15.68
N PRO A 117 13.69 8.96 16.41
CA PRO A 117 13.18 10.20 15.82
C PRO A 117 14.28 11.12 15.26
#